data_72a3d38c4e9ed7af100dfcc0409dfe5b
#
_entry.id   72a3d38c4e9ed7af100dfcc0409dfe5b
#
_cell.length_a   1.000
_cell.length_b   1.000
_cell.length_c   1.000
_cell.angle_alpha   90.00
_cell.angle_beta   90.00
_cell.angle_gamma   90.00
#
_symmetry.space_group_name_H-M   'P 1'
#
loop_
_entity.id
_entity.type
_entity.pdbx_description
1 polymer ?
#
loop_
_entity_poly.entity_id
_entity_poly.type
_entity_poly.pdbx_seq_one_letter_code
_entity_poly.pdbx_strand_id
1 'polypeptide(L)'
;MNKQKLEDFDPKIKEVIKQEINRQESGLEMIPSENFVSLAVLEALGSVLTNKYSEGYPGKRYYGGCEHIDVAETLAIERAKKLFGAEHANVQPLSGAPANIATYSALMEPGDTILGMDLSHGGHLTHGHPITWMAKIFNFVRYKTDSEGLIDYDNLHQMALEHKPKIILVGYSAYSREIEYKKVKSIADEVGAITIADIAHIAGLIAAEEMNNPVPIFDAVLTTTHKTLRGPRGGMIMCKEKHAKAIDKAVFPGFQGGPHENNIAAKAIAFKEALQPDFKDYAKQIKKNAKALEEEFRKLDYKLCFNGTDNHLLLIDVTNKGVTGKKVQITCDKALITLNKNMIPDDPRKPMSPSGIRLGTPALTTRGMKEEEMKTIANWINEAITNHEDEDKLAAIREQVIGLTKKFPLYPELA
;
A
#
# COMPACT_ATOMS: atom_id res chain seq x y z
N MET A 1 -13.14 -36.52 5.59
CA MET A 1 -13.12 -35.06 5.29
C MET A 1 -14.54 -34.52 5.42
N ASN A 2 -14.73 -33.44 6.13
CA ASN A 2 -16.03 -32.76 6.23
C ASN A 2 -16.49 -32.25 4.86
N LYS A 3 -17.74 -32.52 4.49
CA LYS A 3 -18.34 -32.09 3.18
C LYS A 3 -19.42 -31.03 3.35
N GLN A 4 -19.67 -30.60 4.60
CA GLN A 4 -20.65 -29.55 4.88
C GLN A 4 -20.19 -28.21 4.29
N LYS A 5 -21.14 -27.40 3.89
CA LYS A 5 -20.89 -26.01 3.56
C LYS A 5 -20.55 -25.21 4.83
N LEU A 6 -19.92 -24.05 4.67
CA LEU A 6 -19.54 -23.19 5.79
C LEU A 6 -20.75 -22.82 6.66
N GLU A 7 -21.87 -22.51 6.04
CA GLU A 7 -23.11 -22.12 6.72
C GLU A 7 -23.67 -23.19 7.65
N ASP A 8 -23.47 -24.49 7.29
CA ASP A 8 -23.94 -25.63 8.07
C ASP A 8 -22.90 -26.08 9.13
N PHE A 9 -21.61 -25.85 8.85
CA PHE A 9 -20.52 -26.29 9.68
C PHE A 9 -20.13 -25.27 10.76
N ASP A 10 -20.00 -23.98 10.36
CA ASP A 10 -19.69 -22.89 11.28
C ASP A 10 -20.52 -21.63 10.91
N PRO A 11 -21.76 -21.57 11.35
CA PRO A 11 -22.63 -20.43 11.08
C PRO A 11 -22.11 -19.12 11.68
N LYS A 12 -21.25 -19.17 12.74
CA LYS A 12 -20.65 -17.95 13.32
C LYS A 12 -19.66 -17.30 12.37
N ILE A 13 -18.78 -18.09 11.77
CA ILE A 13 -17.82 -17.57 10.78
C ILE A 13 -18.57 -17.11 9.52
N LYS A 14 -19.61 -17.83 9.08
CA LYS A 14 -20.46 -17.39 7.97
C LYS A 14 -21.09 -16.02 8.25
N GLU A 15 -21.59 -15.81 9.47
CA GLU A 15 -22.20 -14.54 9.87
C GLU A 15 -21.17 -13.40 9.92
N VAL A 16 -19.95 -13.65 10.42
CA VAL A 16 -18.85 -12.65 10.39
C VAL A 16 -18.52 -12.23 8.97
N ILE A 17 -18.43 -13.17 8.03
CA ILE A 17 -18.19 -12.87 6.61
C ILE A 17 -19.32 -12.00 6.04
N LYS A 18 -20.57 -12.35 6.33
CA LYS A 18 -21.75 -11.58 5.90
C LYS A 18 -21.74 -10.15 6.46
N GLN A 19 -21.42 -10.01 7.74
CA GLN A 19 -21.32 -8.69 8.38
C GLN A 19 -20.22 -7.83 7.76
N GLU A 20 -19.06 -8.43 7.40
CA GLU A 20 -17.98 -7.71 6.74
C GLU A 20 -18.36 -7.32 5.30
N ILE A 21 -19.04 -8.18 4.55
CA ILE A 21 -19.61 -7.81 3.24
C ILE A 21 -20.53 -6.59 3.39
N ASN A 22 -21.47 -6.63 4.34
CA ASN A 22 -22.39 -5.53 4.59
C ASN A 22 -21.67 -4.23 5.00
N ARG A 23 -20.60 -4.33 5.82
CA ARG A 23 -19.78 -3.17 6.20
C ARG A 23 -19.10 -2.54 4.97
N GLN A 24 -18.49 -3.35 4.13
CA GLN A 24 -17.84 -2.88 2.90
C GLN A 24 -18.84 -2.28 1.91
N GLU A 25 -20.02 -2.90 1.75
CA GLU A 25 -21.09 -2.43 0.88
C GLU A 25 -21.65 -1.09 1.33
N SER A 26 -21.95 -0.94 2.63
CA SER A 26 -22.67 0.24 3.16
C SER A 26 -21.76 1.41 3.51
N GLY A 27 -20.42 1.21 3.59
CA GLY A 27 -19.45 2.24 4.00
C GLY A 27 -18.61 2.79 2.85
N LEU A 28 -17.97 3.92 3.11
CA LEU A 28 -16.98 4.55 2.24
C LEU A 28 -15.58 4.23 2.76
N GLU A 29 -14.86 3.36 2.05
CA GLU A 29 -13.48 2.99 2.40
C GLU A 29 -12.51 4.01 1.81
N MET A 30 -11.88 4.80 2.66
CA MET A 30 -10.94 5.84 2.28
C MET A 30 -9.54 5.63 2.87
N ILE A 31 -9.26 4.51 3.53
CA ILE A 31 -7.88 4.18 3.91
C ILE A 31 -7.06 3.95 2.63
N PRO A 32 -6.01 4.74 2.35
CA PRO A 32 -5.32 4.70 1.04
C PRO A 32 -4.59 3.40 0.75
N SER A 33 -4.40 2.56 1.75
CA SER A 33 -3.78 1.24 1.65
C SER A 33 -4.79 0.09 1.49
N GLU A 34 -6.08 0.39 1.35
CA GLU A 34 -7.15 -0.59 1.16
C GLU A 34 -7.77 -0.50 -0.23
N ASN A 35 -8.30 -1.62 -0.71
CA ASN A 35 -8.95 -1.73 -2.00
C ASN A 35 -9.83 -2.97 -2.04
N PHE A 36 -10.65 -3.08 -3.10
CA PHE A 36 -11.52 -4.23 -3.34
C PHE A 36 -10.97 -5.05 -4.52
N VAL A 37 -10.80 -6.35 -4.31
CA VAL A 37 -10.30 -7.26 -5.35
C VAL A 37 -11.44 -7.79 -6.22
N SER A 38 -11.10 -8.31 -7.40
CA SER A 38 -12.10 -8.96 -8.27
C SER A 38 -12.57 -10.32 -7.72
N LEU A 39 -13.72 -10.80 -8.20
CA LEU A 39 -14.21 -12.15 -7.89
C LEU A 39 -13.20 -13.22 -8.30
N ALA A 40 -12.51 -13.07 -9.45
CA ALA A 40 -11.49 -14.00 -9.90
C ALA A 40 -10.31 -14.10 -8.91
N VAL A 41 -9.91 -12.99 -8.29
CA VAL A 41 -8.89 -12.98 -7.23
C VAL A 41 -9.39 -13.71 -5.99
N LEU A 42 -10.65 -13.50 -5.58
CA LEU A 42 -11.27 -14.20 -4.44
C LEU A 42 -11.38 -15.70 -4.70
N GLU A 43 -11.78 -16.11 -5.91
CA GLU A 43 -11.85 -17.53 -6.32
C GLU A 43 -10.49 -18.21 -6.25
N ALA A 44 -9.44 -17.58 -6.73
CA ALA A 44 -8.08 -18.12 -6.64
C ALA A 44 -7.60 -18.28 -5.19
N LEU A 45 -7.91 -17.31 -4.32
CA LEU A 45 -7.59 -17.36 -2.90
C LEU A 45 -8.27 -18.54 -2.18
N GLY A 46 -9.50 -18.87 -2.57
CA GLY A 46 -10.27 -20.01 -2.04
C GLY A 46 -9.99 -21.34 -2.73
N SER A 47 -9.01 -21.44 -3.63
CA SER A 47 -8.76 -22.62 -4.43
C SER A 47 -7.99 -23.71 -3.70
N VAL A 48 -8.01 -24.94 -4.28
CA VAL A 48 -7.27 -26.12 -3.78
C VAL A 48 -5.75 -25.97 -3.83
N LEU A 49 -5.22 -24.94 -4.47
CA LEU A 49 -3.79 -24.64 -4.49
C LEU A 49 -3.23 -24.41 -3.08
N THR A 50 -4.08 -24.06 -2.11
CA THR A 50 -3.71 -23.94 -0.69
C THR A 50 -3.21 -25.26 -0.08
N ASN A 51 -3.52 -26.40 -0.69
CA ASN A 51 -3.16 -27.72 -0.15
C ASN A 51 -1.72 -28.14 -0.48
N LYS A 52 -1.07 -27.45 -1.44
CA LYS A 52 0.23 -27.88 -1.96
C LYS A 52 1.40 -27.27 -1.22
N TYR A 53 2.31 -28.12 -0.76
CA TYR A 53 3.61 -27.71 -0.20
C TYR A 53 4.66 -27.65 -1.31
N SER A 54 5.26 -26.46 -1.53
CA SER A 54 6.06 -26.16 -2.74
C SER A 54 7.34 -25.37 -2.45
N GLU A 55 8.07 -25.72 -1.39
CA GLU A 55 9.37 -25.09 -1.07
C GLU A 55 10.32 -25.11 -2.28
N GLY A 56 11.07 -24.04 -2.43
CA GLY A 56 11.90 -23.76 -3.59
C GLY A 56 11.23 -22.84 -4.60
N TYR A 57 11.64 -22.96 -5.85
CA TYR A 57 11.21 -22.10 -6.95
C TYR A 57 10.79 -22.93 -8.18
N PRO A 58 10.07 -22.40 -9.18
CA PRO A 58 9.67 -23.13 -10.37
C PRO A 58 10.83 -23.90 -10.99
N GLY A 59 10.64 -25.19 -11.26
CA GLY A 59 11.68 -26.10 -11.79
C GLY A 59 12.76 -26.51 -10.81
N LYS A 60 12.74 -25.99 -9.57
CA LYS A 60 13.75 -26.28 -8.51
C LYS A 60 13.07 -26.46 -7.15
N ARG A 61 12.04 -27.31 -7.10
CA ARG A 61 11.26 -27.61 -5.89
C ARG A 61 11.93 -28.71 -5.06
N TYR A 62 11.72 -28.63 -3.75
CA TYR A 62 12.12 -29.69 -2.82
C TYR A 62 11.11 -30.83 -2.73
N TYR A 63 9.91 -30.68 -3.28
CA TYR A 63 8.79 -31.63 -3.24
C TYR A 63 8.31 -31.99 -4.65
N GLY A 64 7.81 -33.21 -4.82
CA GLY A 64 7.16 -33.64 -6.06
C GLY A 64 5.74 -33.10 -6.21
N GLY A 65 5.14 -33.27 -7.40
CA GLY A 65 3.77 -32.86 -7.71
C GLY A 65 3.57 -31.34 -7.80
N CYS A 66 4.60 -30.61 -8.24
CA CYS A 66 4.55 -29.14 -8.34
C CYS A 66 4.35 -28.64 -9.78
N GLU A 67 4.09 -29.51 -10.75
CA GLU A 67 3.98 -29.15 -12.16
C GLU A 67 2.94 -28.06 -12.44
N HIS A 68 1.80 -28.08 -11.79
CA HIS A 68 0.75 -27.04 -11.94
C HIS A 68 1.05 -25.79 -11.12
N ILE A 69 1.68 -25.96 -9.96
CA ILE A 69 2.14 -24.86 -9.09
C ILE A 69 3.21 -24.03 -9.81
N ASP A 70 4.15 -24.70 -10.47
CA ASP A 70 5.20 -24.05 -11.24
C ASP A 70 4.63 -23.15 -12.36
N VAL A 71 3.54 -23.60 -13.01
CA VAL A 71 2.84 -22.77 -14.01
C VAL A 71 2.25 -21.52 -13.36
N ALA A 72 1.57 -21.65 -12.21
CA ALA A 72 0.94 -20.52 -11.53
C ALA A 72 1.97 -19.48 -11.07
N GLU A 73 3.05 -19.92 -10.44
CA GLU A 73 4.13 -19.03 -9.97
C GLU A 73 4.89 -18.40 -11.13
N THR A 74 5.20 -19.16 -12.18
CA THR A 74 5.85 -18.63 -13.40
C THR A 74 5.00 -17.55 -14.05
N LEU A 75 3.69 -17.75 -14.18
CA LEU A 75 2.77 -16.72 -14.70
C LEU A 75 2.79 -15.44 -13.83
N ALA A 76 2.84 -15.57 -12.52
CA ALA A 76 2.95 -14.40 -11.63
C ALA A 76 4.26 -13.64 -11.85
N ILE A 77 5.39 -14.35 -11.94
CA ILE A 77 6.73 -13.80 -12.18
C ILE A 77 6.76 -13.08 -13.53
N GLU A 78 6.35 -13.74 -14.62
CA GLU A 78 6.39 -13.17 -15.96
C GLU A 78 5.50 -11.94 -16.11
N ARG A 79 4.30 -11.97 -15.52
CA ARG A 79 3.37 -10.82 -15.53
C ARG A 79 3.93 -9.65 -14.72
N ALA A 80 4.52 -9.91 -13.57
CA ALA A 80 5.20 -8.89 -12.77
C ALA A 80 6.37 -8.24 -13.53
N LYS A 81 7.22 -9.06 -14.14
CA LYS A 81 8.33 -8.57 -14.98
C LYS A 81 7.83 -7.71 -16.14
N LYS A 82 6.79 -8.15 -16.84
CA LYS A 82 6.18 -7.41 -17.97
C LYS A 82 5.56 -6.09 -17.50
N LEU A 83 4.88 -6.10 -16.36
CA LEU A 83 4.14 -4.95 -15.84
C LEU A 83 5.07 -3.80 -15.44
N PHE A 84 6.23 -4.11 -14.87
CA PHE A 84 7.17 -3.11 -14.32
C PHE A 84 8.48 -2.98 -15.11
N GLY A 85 8.74 -3.84 -16.09
CA GLY A 85 10.01 -3.87 -16.79
C GLY A 85 11.17 -4.42 -15.94
N ALA A 86 10.90 -5.37 -15.04
CA ALA A 86 11.88 -5.93 -14.13
C ALA A 86 12.75 -7.03 -14.80
N GLU A 87 14.03 -7.08 -14.43
CA GLU A 87 14.94 -8.16 -14.85
C GLU A 87 14.61 -9.46 -14.10
N HIS A 88 14.35 -9.37 -12.79
CA HIS A 88 13.93 -10.49 -11.92
C HIS A 88 12.77 -10.06 -11.02
N ALA A 89 11.91 -11.03 -10.66
CA ALA A 89 10.82 -10.83 -9.72
C ALA A 89 10.65 -12.07 -8.82
N ASN A 90 10.57 -11.85 -7.51
CA ASN A 90 10.20 -12.84 -6.51
C ASN A 90 8.79 -12.52 -5.98
N VAL A 91 7.83 -13.43 -6.21
CA VAL A 91 6.42 -13.24 -5.88
C VAL A 91 5.99 -13.96 -4.60
N GLN A 92 6.92 -14.64 -3.91
CA GLN A 92 6.64 -15.42 -2.71
C GLN A 92 6.47 -14.60 -1.42
N PRO A 93 6.99 -13.35 -1.26
CA PRO A 93 6.80 -12.61 -0.02
C PRO A 93 5.34 -12.52 0.42
N LEU A 94 5.08 -12.85 1.69
CA LEU A 94 3.73 -12.91 2.29
C LEU A 94 3.11 -11.52 2.45
N SER A 95 3.93 -10.47 2.61
CA SER A 95 3.51 -9.07 2.69
C SER A 95 4.70 -8.12 2.48
N GLY A 96 4.46 -6.80 2.54
CA GLY A 96 5.52 -5.79 2.34
C GLY A 96 6.62 -5.86 3.38
N ALA A 97 6.31 -6.01 4.68
CA ALA A 97 7.33 -6.07 5.72
C ALA A 97 8.29 -7.27 5.54
N PRO A 98 7.85 -8.52 5.33
CA PRO A 98 8.73 -9.63 4.96
C PRO A 98 9.56 -9.38 3.69
N ALA A 99 9.00 -8.72 2.67
CA ALA A 99 9.74 -8.37 1.46
C ALA A 99 10.89 -7.40 1.77
N ASN A 100 10.63 -6.35 2.57
CA ASN A 100 11.65 -5.39 2.99
C ASN A 100 12.76 -6.09 3.80
N ILE A 101 12.37 -6.91 4.79
CA ILE A 101 13.32 -7.64 5.65
C ILE A 101 14.21 -8.57 4.81
N ALA A 102 13.61 -9.36 3.92
CA ALA A 102 14.38 -10.27 3.06
C ALA A 102 15.36 -9.51 2.17
N THR A 103 14.95 -8.37 1.61
CA THR A 103 15.81 -7.55 0.75
C THR A 103 16.97 -6.93 1.52
N TYR A 104 16.72 -6.38 2.71
CA TYR A 104 17.81 -5.84 3.54
C TYR A 104 18.82 -6.93 3.89
N SER A 105 18.34 -8.08 4.34
CA SER A 105 19.22 -9.20 4.71
C SER A 105 19.94 -9.86 3.53
N ALA A 106 19.41 -9.73 2.31
CA ALA A 106 20.06 -10.20 1.10
C ALA A 106 21.24 -9.30 0.67
N LEU A 107 21.18 -8.01 0.99
CA LEU A 107 22.05 -6.98 0.43
C LEU A 107 22.98 -6.31 1.47
N MET A 108 22.84 -6.67 2.74
CA MET A 108 23.54 -6.05 3.88
C MET A 108 24.01 -7.09 4.89
N GLU A 109 25.00 -6.67 5.68
CA GLU A 109 25.43 -7.39 6.88
C GLU A 109 24.90 -6.68 8.15
N PRO A 110 24.73 -7.39 9.28
CA PRO A 110 24.36 -6.76 10.54
C PRO A 110 25.30 -5.60 10.91
N GLY A 111 24.72 -4.46 11.27
CA GLY A 111 25.46 -3.23 11.59
C GLY A 111 25.63 -2.26 10.41
N ASP A 112 25.32 -2.67 9.18
CA ASP A 112 25.31 -1.76 8.03
C ASP A 112 24.25 -0.66 8.18
N THR A 113 24.46 0.46 7.50
CA THR A 113 23.58 1.65 7.59
C THR A 113 22.62 1.74 6.42
N ILE A 114 21.35 2.02 6.74
CA ILE A 114 20.30 2.38 5.79
C ILE A 114 19.92 3.85 5.99
N LEU A 115 19.90 4.63 4.92
CA LEU A 115 19.34 5.97 4.89
C LEU A 115 17.92 5.90 4.34
N GLY A 116 16.90 6.11 5.20
CA GLY A 116 15.47 5.97 4.87
C GLY A 116 14.64 7.17 5.32
N MET A 117 13.39 7.27 4.84
CA MET A 117 12.49 8.36 5.22
C MET A 117 11.95 8.17 6.65
N ASP A 118 11.91 9.26 7.44
CA ASP A 118 11.32 9.27 8.77
C ASP A 118 9.81 8.96 8.71
N LEU A 119 9.33 8.19 9.70
CA LEU A 119 7.91 7.79 9.78
C LEU A 119 6.96 9.00 9.87
N SER A 120 7.33 10.03 10.64
CA SER A 120 6.51 11.24 10.82
C SER A 120 6.43 12.08 9.55
N HIS A 121 7.42 11.94 8.64
CA HIS A 121 7.48 12.60 7.34
C HIS A 121 6.90 11.75 6.19
N GLY A 122 6.23 10.65 6.51
CA GLY A 122 5.53 9.80 5.56
C GLY A 122 6.18 8.45 5.29
N GLY A 123 7.32 8.11 5.90
CA GLY A 123 7.98 6.82 5.76
C GLY A 123 7.12 5.66 6.26
N HIS A 124 7.62 4.44 6.07
CA HIS A 124 6.99 3.22 6.60
C HIS A 124 7.71 2.75 7.87
N LEU A 125 7.04 1.97 8.73
CA LEU A 125 7.64 1.38 9.94
C LEU A 125 8.94 0.63 9.64
N THR A 126 8.98 -0.14 8.54
CA THR A 126 10.17 -0.91 8.13
C THR A 126 11.29 -0.05 7.53
N HIS A 127 11.10 1.26 7.38
CA HIS A 127 12.13 2.20 6.92
C HIS A 127 12.97 2.78 8.05
N GLY A 128 12.97 2.12 9.22
CA GLY A 128 13.86 2.44 10.32
C GLY A 128 13.19 2.89 11.62
N HIS A 129 11.89 2.64 11.79
CA HIS A 129 11.26 2.94 13.06
C HIS A 129 11.82 2.03 14.17
N PRO A 130 12.24 2.58 15.33
CA PRO A 130 12.95 1.83 16.39
C PRO A 130 12.20 0.63 16.96
N ILE A 131 10.87 0.58 16.82
CA ILE A 131 10.06 -0.53 17.30
C ILE A 131 10.23 -1.80 16.45
N THR A 132 10.73 -1.68 15.22
CA THR A 132 10.90 -2.81 14.32
C THR A 132 12.12 -3.65 14.68
N TRP A 133 12.05 -4.97 14.43
CA TRP A 133 13.18 -5.84 14.68
C TRP A 133 14.42 -5.47 13.86
N MET A 134 14.22 -4.98 12.64
CA MET A 134 15.32 -4.56 11.76
C MET A 134 16.14 -3.41 12.34
N ALA A 135 15.55 -2.51 13.11
CA ALA A 135 16.26 -1.44 13.79
C ALA A 135 17.20 -1.91 14.92
N LYS A 136 17.11 -3.20 15.29
CA LYS A 136 18.06 -3.84 16.23
C LYS A 136 19.25 -4.50 15.51
N ILE A 137 19.13 -4.72 14.21
CA ILE A 137 20.13 -5.42 13.38
C ILE A 137 20.93 -4.43 12.56
N PHE A 138 20.26 -3.44 11.97
CA PHE A 138 20.86 -2.44 11.08
C PHE A 138 20.79 -1.04 11.69
N ASN A 139 21.72 -0.19 11.29
CA ASN A 139 21.70 1.23 11.65
C ASN A 139 20.80 1.98 10.69
N PHE A 140 19.79 2.70 11.23
CA PHE A 140 18.91 3.53 10.40
C PHE A 140 19.16 5.02 10.65
N VAL A 141 19.61 5.70 9.61
CA VAL A 141 19.62 7.17 9.53
C VAL A 141 18.38 7.60 8.77
N ARG A 142 17.70 8.65 9.23
CA ARG A 142 16.38 9.02 8.71
C ARG A 142 16.38 10.44 8.18
N TYR A 143 16.16 10.58 6.87
CA TYR A 143 15.95 11.88 6.26
C TYR A 143 14.51 12.35 6.43
N LYS A 144 14.33 13.66 6.41
CA LYS A 144 13.07 14.34 6.56
C LYS A 144 12.69 15.10 5.29
N THR A 145 11.47 15.62 5.25
CA THR A 145 11.05 16.63 4.29
C THR A 145 11.46 18.02 4.77
N ASP A 146 11.54 18.97 3.85
CA ASP A 146 11.79 20.39 4.13
C ASP A 146 10.57 21.09 4.78
N SER A 147 10.66 22.40 4.94
CA SER A 147 9.58 23.23 5.51
C SER A 147 8.31 23.30 4.65
N GLU A 148 8.41 22.99 3.36
CA GLU A 148 7.27 22.90 2.44
C GLU A 148 6.67 21.48 2.40
N GLY A 149 7.30 20.54 3.11
CA GLY A 149 6.90 19.14 3.17
C GLY A 149 7.43 18.31 2.00
N LEU A 150 8.39 18.80 1.21
CA LEU A 150 8.97 18.06 0.09
C LEU A 150 10.26 17.35 0.50
N ILE A 151 10.63 16.27 -0.21
CA ILE A 151 11.93 15.62 0.01
C ILE A 151 13.03 16.62 -0.35
N ASP A 152 13.84 16.96 0.64
CA ASP A 152 15.05 17.79 0.46
C ASP A 152 16.19 16.90 -0.06
N TYR A 153 16.39 16.92 -1.37
CA TYR A 153 17.41 16.10 -2.03
C TYR A 153 18.83 16.59 -1.74
N ASP A 154 19.02 17.87 -1.41
CA ASP A 154 20.33 18.42 -1.04
C ASP A 154 20.69 17.94 0.37
N ASN A 155 19.76 17.94 1.30
CA ASN A 155 19.94 17.33 2.62
C ASN A 155 20.15 15.83 2.53
N LEU A 156 19.36 15.11 1.69
CA LEU A 156 19.56 13.69 1.43
C LEU A 156 20.99 13.38 0.95
N HIS A 157 21.52 14.22 0.06
CA HIS A 157 22.89 14.12 -0.46
C HIS A 157 23.92 14.33 0.65
N GLN A 158 23.79 15.40 1.45
CA GLN A 158 24.69 15.66 2.58
C GLN A 158 24.71 14.50 3.58
N MET A 159 23.52 13.98 3.93
CA MET A 159 23.42 12.82 4.81
C MET A 159 24.05 11.55 4.20
N ALA A 160 23.93 11.36 2.91
CA ALA A 160 24.56 10.24 2.22
C ALA A 160 26.12 10.34 2.26
N LEU A 161 26.68 11.54 2.05
CA LEU A 161 28.13 11.79 2.17
C LEU A 161 28.64 11.58 3.60
N GLU A 162 27.89 12.06 4.61
CA GLU A 162 28.26 11.97 6.02
C GLU A 162 28.21 10.53 6.54
N HIS A 163 27.09 9.84 6.29
CA HIS A 163 26.83 8.52 6.89
C HIS A 163 27.26 7.34 6.03
N LYS A 164 27.59 7.56 4.75
CA LYS A 164 28.02 6.54 3.78
C LYS A 164 27.16 5.27 3.87
N PRO A 165 25.83 5.37 3.71
CA PRO A 165 24.94 4.25 3.90
C PRO A 165 25.22 3.14 2.88
N LYS A 166 25.03 1.89 3.30
CA LYS A 166 25.03 0.74 2.39
C LYS A 166 23.82 0.75 1.46
N ILE A 167 22.67 1.25 1.96
CA ILE A 167 21.42 1.36 1.22
C ILE A 167 20.87 2.77 1.36
N ILE A 168 20.44 3.37 0.24
CA ILE A 168 19.50 4.50 0.22
C ILE A 168 18.13 3.96 -0.14
N LEU A 169 17.19 4.10 0.80
CA LEU A 169 15.82 3.60 0.73
C LEU A 169 14.86 4.76 0.55
N VAL A 170 14.10 4.75 -0.54
CA VAL A 170 13.01 5.69 -0.79
C VAL A 170 11.67 4.96 -0.86
N GLY A 171 10.60 5.67 -0.56
CA GLY A 171 9.24 5.12 -0.50
C GLY A 171 8.51 5.60 0.73
N TYR A 172 7.20 5.40 0.76
CA TYR A 172 6.37 6.04 1.77
C TYR A 172 5.06 5.30 2.05
N SER A 173 4.43 5.68 3.17
CA SER A 173 3.07 5.29 3.57
C SER A 173 2.09 6.46 3.54
N ALA A 174 2.59 7.69 3.72
CA ALA A 174 1.74 8.87 3.86
C ALA A 174 2.23 10.10 3.06
N TYR A 175 3.38 10.03 2.41
CA TYR A 175 3.87 11.10 1.54
C TYR A 175 3.06 11.14 0.23
N SER A 176 2.58 12.33 -0.16
CA SER A 176 1.63 12.45 -1.27
C SER A 176 2.26 12.98 -2.58
N ARG A 177 3.58 13.18 -2.61
CA ARG A 177 4.26 13.72 -3.77
C ARG A 177 5.06 12.65 -4.52
N GLU A 178 5.43 12.96 -5.74
CA GLU A 178 6.28 12.09 -6.56
C GLU A 178 7.75 12.15 -6.11
N ILE A 179 8.48 11.05 -6.27
CA ILE A 179 9.90 10.94 -5.95
C ILE A 179 10.72 11.07 -7.24
N GLU A 180 11.78 11.90 -7.18
CA GLU A 180 12.74 12.04 -8.28
C GLU A 180 13.79 10.92 -8.24
N TYR A 181 13.40 9.71 -8.65
CA TYR A 181 14.24 8.52 -8.58
C TYR A 181 15.63 8.69 -9.22
N LYS A 182 15.74 9.47 -10.31
CA LYS A 182 17.02 9.74 -10.96
C LYS A 182 17.98 10.54 -10.08
N LYS A 183 17.47 11.52 -9.31
CA LYS A 183 18.28 12.27 -8.35
C LYS A 183 18.79 11.34 -7.23
N VAL A 184 17.89 10.53 -6.67
CA VAL A 184 18.26 9.54 -5.64
C VAL A 184 19.34 8.57 -6.17
N LYS A 185 19.18 8.08 -7.41
CA LYS A 185 20.17 7.18 -8.03
C LYS A 185 21.52 7.87 -8.18
N SER A 186 21.56 9.13 -8.62
CA SER A 186 22.82 9.89 -8.75
C SER A 186 23.53 10.05 -7.40
N ILE A 187 22.80 10.39 -6.33
CA ILE A 187 23.33 10.48 -4.97
C ILE A 187 23.89 9.12 -4.51
N ALA A 188 23.14 8.05 -4.74
CA ALA A 188 23.57 6.71 -4.35
C ALA A 188 24.84 6.26 -5.08
N ASP A 189 24.95 6.54 -6.37
CA ASP A 189 26.11 6.21 -7.19
C ASP A 189 27.38 6.92 -6.70
N GLU A 190 27.26 8.18 -6.29
CA GLU A 190 28.38 8.96 -5.78
C GLU A 190 28.97 8.36 -4.49
N VAL A 191 28.13 7.85 -3.59
CA VAL A 191 28.57 7.25 -2.33
C VAL A 191 28.73 5.72 -2.39
N GLY A 192 28.44 5.10 -3.53
CA GLY A 192 28.53 3.65 -3.73
C GLY A 192 27.40 2.87 -3.01
N ALA A 193 26.26 3.49 -2.75
CA ALA A 193 25.13 2.86 -2.07
C ALA A 193 24.25 2.08 -3.04
N ILE A 194 23.63 1.00 -2.52
CA ILE A 194 22.56 0.25 -3.20
C ILE A 194 21.27 1.05 -3.11
N THR A 195 20.51 1.11 -4.20
CA THR A 195 19.23 1.81 -4.25
C THR A 195 18.06 0.85 -4.05
N ILE A 196 17.19 1.17 -3.08
CA ILE A 196 15.92 0.44 -2.87
C ILE A 196 14.75 1.42 -2.92
N ALA A 197 13.69 1.06 -3.65
CA ALA A 197 12.42 1.77 -3.64
C ALA A 197 11.29 0.88 -3.10
N ASP A 198 10.57 1.36 -2.08
CA ASP A 198 9.31 0.77 -1.64
C ASP A 198 8.15 1.52 -2.30
N ILE A 199 7.60 0.92 -3.36
CA ILE A 199 6.49 1.50 -4.14
C ILE A 199 5.12 0.96 -3.73
N ALA A 200 5.02 0.34 -2.56
CA ALA A 200 3.82 -0.36 -2.12
C ALA A 200 2.53 0.46 -2.25
N HIS A 201 2.58 1.75 -1.97
CA HIS A 201 1.42 2.62 -2.08
C HIS A 201 1.03 2.98 -3.52
N ILE A 202 1.99 3.08 -4.41
CA ILE A 202 1.81 3.62 -5.77
C ILE A 202 2.04 2.59 -6.88
N ALA A 203 2.22 1.32 -6.54
CA ALA A 203 2.53 0.28 -7.54
C ALA A 203 1.50 0.19 -8.68
N GLY A 204 0.20 0.37 -8.38
CA GLY A 204 -0.84 0.39 -9.41
C GLY A 204 -0.74 1.61 -10.33
N LEU A 205 -0.35 2.78 -9.80
CA LEU A 205 -0.16 3.99 -10.59
C LEU A 205 1.08 3.86 -11.48
N ILE A 206 2.17 3.27 -10.97
CA ILE A 206 3.39 2.99 -11.74
C ILE A 206 3.10 1.95 -12.83
N ALA A 207 2.38 0.87 -12.50
CA ALA A 207 1.99 -0.17 -13.45
C ALA A 207 1.16 0.38 -14.63
N ALA A 208 0.35 1.40 -14.36
CA ALA A 208 -0.45 2.10 -15.35
C ALA A 208 0.29 3.25 -16.07
N GLU A 209 1.57 3.47 -15.79
CA GLU A 209 2.39 4.56 -16.35
C GLU A 209 1.91 5.97 -15.92
N GLU A 210 1.19 6.07 -14.80
CA GLU A 210 0.68 7.33 -14.25
C GLU A 210 1.64 7.99 -13.23
N MET A 211 2.73 7.30 -12.88
CA MET A 211 3.83 7.79 -12.04
C MET A 211 5.17 7.22 -12.53
N ASN A 212 6.27 7.89 -12.17
CA ASN A 212 7.61 7.48 -12.53
C ASN A 212 7.96 6.09 -12.00
N ASN A 213 8.55 5.25 -12.85
CA ASN A 213 8.91 3.86 -12.54
C ASN A 213 10.40 3.75 -12.12
N PRO A 214 10.72 3.37 -10.87
CA PRO A 214 12.10 3.17 -10.43
C PRO A 214 12.71 1.82 -10.87
N VAL A 215 11.90 0.83 -11.27
CA VAL A 215 12.36 -0.55 -11.52
C VAL A 215 13.50 -0.63 -12.54
N PRO A 216 13.49 0.11 -13.65
CA PRO A 216 14.60 0.05 -14.61
C PRO A 216 15.92 0.61 -14.10
N ILE A 217 15.93 1.46 -13.06
CA ILE A 217 17.12 2.19 -12.63
C ILE A 217 17.62 1.82 -11.22
N PHE A 218 16.75 1.31 -10.34
CA PHE A 218 17.10 0.93 -8.98
C PHE A 218 17.61 -0.52 -8.90
N ASP A 219 18.40 -0.82 -7.88
CA ASP A 219 18.94 -2.16 -7.63
C ASP A 219 17.86 -3.14 -7.18
N ALA A 220 16.95 -2.70 -6.29
CA ALA A 220 15.76 -3.46 -5.90
C ALA A 220 14.54 -2.55 -5.70
N VAL A 221 13.37 -3.07 -6.01
CA VAL A 221 12.08 -2.38 -5.84
C VAL A 221 11.09 -3.33 -5.17
N LEU A 222 10.50 -2.86 -4.09
CA LEU A 222 9.61 -3.62 -3.23
C LEU A 222 8.19 -3.12 -3.37
N THR A 223 7.22 -4.01 -3.29
CA THR A 223 5.81 -3.60 -3.28
C THR A 223 4.93 -4.58 -2.52
N THR A 224 3.77 -4.08 -2.11
CA THR A 224 2.61 -4.90 -1.78
C THR A 224 1.72 -5.05 -3.01
N THR A 225 0.87 -6.06 -3.00
CA THR A 225 -0.02 -6.36 -4.14
C THR A 225 -1.46 -5.86 -3.95
N HIS A 226 -1.84 -5.42 -2.74
CA HIS A 226 -3.22 -5.22 -2.31
C HIS A 226 -3.68 -3.75 -2.16
N LYS A 227 -2.85 -2.77 -2.54
CA LYS A 227 -3.19 -1.33 -2.44
C LYS A 227 -3.69 -0.82 -3.80
N THR A 228 -3.00 0.16 -4.40
CA THR A 228 -3.35 0.64 -5.74
C THR A 228 -3.28 -0.44 -6.83
N LEU A 229 -2.47 -1.48 -6.64
CA LEU A 229 -2.36 -2.61 -7.58
C LEU A 229 -3.58 -3.56 -7.54
N ARG A 230 -4.47 -3.40 -6.57
CA ARG A 230 -5.79 -4.07 -6.48
C ARG A 230 -5.74 -5.60 -6.50
N GLY A 231 -4.69 -6.19 -5.93
CA GLY A 231 -4.52 -7.65 -5.84
C GLY A 231 -4.74 -8.21 -4.43
N PRO A 232 -4.46 -9.50 -4.21
CA PRO A 232 -4.55 -10.13 -2.91
C PRO A 232 -3.53 -9.54 -1.93
N ARG A 233 -3.75 -9.69 -0.63
CA ARG A 233 -2.75 -9.30 0.37
C ARG A 233 -1.49 -10.12 0.20
N GLY A 234 -0.39 -9.45 -0.11
CA GLY A 234 0.90 -10.07 -0.38
C GLY A 234 1.99 -9.02 -0.61
N GLY A 235 3.21 -9.49 -0.85
CA GLY A 235 4.35 -8.68 -1.25
C GLY A 235 5.03 -9.24 -2.50
N MET A 236 5.93 -8.47 -3.07
CA MET A 236 6.75 -8.82 -4.22
C MET A 236 8.06 -8.04 -4.16
N ILE A 237 9.14 -8.65 -4.64
CA ILE A 237 10.45 -8.02 -4.79
C ILE A 237 10.82 -8.09 -6.28
N MET A 238 11.19 -6.97 -6.85
CA MET A 238 11.76 -6.84 -8.18
C MET A 238 13.20 -6.37 -8.04
N CYS A 239 14.13 -6.87 -8.84
CA CYS A 239 15.51 -6.44 -8.73
C CYS A 239 16.28 -6.62 -10.03
N LYS A 240 17.49 -6.04 -10.05
CA LYS A 240 18.48 -6.32 -11.08
C LYS A 240 18.93 -7.78 -10.99
N GLU A 241 19.26 -8.41 -12.11
CA GLU A 241 19.66 -9.81 -12.19
C GLU A 241 20.84 -10.15 -11.26
N LYS A 242 21.78 -9.22 -11.09
CA LYS A 242 22.93 -9.38 -10.19
C LYS A 242 22.55 -9.65 -8.72
N HIS A 243 21.34 -9.29 -8.30
CA HIS A 243 20.82 -9.47 -6.93
C HIS A 243 19.83 -10.64 -6.80
N ALA A 244 19.36 -11.20 -7.91
CA ALA A 244 18.31 -12.22 -7.96
C ALA A 244 18.58 -13.39 -7.01
N LYS A 245 19.76 -14.01 -7.13
CA LYS A 245 20.13 -15.19 -6.32
C LYS A 245 20.17 -14.89 -4.81
N ALA A 246 20.67 -13.71 -4.42
CA ALA A 246 20.75 -13.32 -3.01
C ALA A 246 19.34 -13.08 -2.44
N ILE A 247 18.48 -12.39 -3.18
CA ILE A 247 17.09 -12.10 -2.79
C ILE A 247 16.28 -13.38 -2.70
N ASP A 248 16.36 -14.26 -3.71
CA ASP A 248 15.64 -15.53 -3.67
C ASP A 248 16.06 -16.38 -2.47
N LYS A 249 17.37 -16.46 -2.19
CA LYS A 249 17.91 -17.17 -1.02
C LYS A 249 17.43 -16.55 0.31
N ALA A 250 17.32 -15.24 0.39
CA ALA A 250 16.82 -14.57 1.58
C ALA A 250 15.33 -14.79 1.78
N VAL A 251 14.51 -14.81 0.71
CA VAL A 251 13.09 -15.14 0.81
C VAL A 251 12.96 -16.61 1.21
N PHE A 252 13.46 -17.54 0.43
CA PHE A 252 13.46 -18.96 0.74
C PHE A 252 14.89 -19.55 0.57
N PRO A 253 15.43 -20.22 1.57
CA PRO A 253 14.86 -20.57 2.88
C PRO A 253 15.14 -19.56 4.01
N GLY A 254 15.59 -18.33 3.69
CA GLY A 254 16.06 -17.37 4.68
C GLY A 254 15.00 -16.94 5.69
N PHE A 255 13.87 -16.41 5.23
CA PHE A 255 12.81 -15.87 6.09
C PHE A 255 11.47 -16.56 5.95
N GLN A 256 11.25 -17.32 4.89
CA GLN A 256 10.00 -18.04 4.62
C GLN A 256 10.27 -19.50 4.29
N GLY A 257 9.27 -20.37 4.54
CA GLY A 257 9.19 -21.75 4.11
C GLY A 257 8.30 -21.91 2.89
N GLY A 258 7.36 -22.87 2.94
CA GLY A 258 6.43 -23.16 1.84
C GLY A 258 5.60 -21.93 1.45
N PRO A 259 5.62 -21.52 0.19
CA PRO A 259 4.84 -20.38 -0.27
C PRO A 259 3.34 -20.67 -0.30
N HIS A 260 2.51 -19.63 -0.23
CA HIS A 260 1.07 -19.74 -0.33
C HIS A 260 0.63 -19.68 -1.79
N GLU A 261 0.52 -20.82 -2.44
CA GLU A 261 0.32 -20.90 -3.88
C GLU A 261 -1.05 -20.40 -4.37
N ASN A 262 -2.09 -20.53 -3.53
CA ASN A 262 -3.38 -19.89 -3.80
C ASN A 262 -3.25 -18.35 -3.85
N ASN A 263 -2.44 -17.78 -2.98
CA ASN A 263 -2.15 -16.33 -2.98
C ASN A 263 -1.30 -15.92 -4.20
N ILE A 264 -0.31 -16.74 -4.58
CA ILE A 264 0.51 -16.50 -5.78
C ILE A 264 -0.34 -16.56 -7.06
N ALA A 265 -1.24 -17.54 -7.16
CA ALA A 265 -2.20 -17.59 -8.27
C ALA A 265 -3.10 -16.35 -8.32
N ALA A 266 -3.57 -15.89 -7.16
CA ALA A 266 -4.34 -14.65 -7.06
C ALA A 266 -3.52 -13.40 -7.47
N LYS A 267 -2.21 -13.34 -7.11
CA LYS A 267 -1.29 -12.30 -7.63
C LYS A 267 -1.19 -12.38 -9.17
N ALA A 268 -1.05 -13.59 -9.73
CA ALA A 268 -0.99 -13.75 -11.18
C ALA A 268 -2.24 -13.21 -11.89
N ILE A 269 -3.43 -13.38 -11.29
CA ILE A 269 -4.69 -12.82 -11.82
C ILE A 269 -4.66 -11.30 -11.73
N ALA A 270 -4.35 -10.74 -10.58
CA ALA A 270 -4.29 -9.29 -10.40
C ALA A 270 -3.28 -8.61 -11.35
N PHE A 271 -2.13 -9.23 -11.60
CA PHE A 271 -1.15 -8.73 -12.57
C PHE A 271 -1.68 -8.82 -14.00
N LYS A 272 -2.48 -9.85 -14.33
CA LYS A 272 -3.16 -9.92 -15.63
C LYS A 272 -4.18 -8.80 -15.78
N GLU A 273 -4.95 -8.50 -14.74
CA GLU A 273 -5.88 -7.36 -14.73
C GLU A 273 -5.14 -6.04 -14.92
N ALA A 274 -4.03 -5.84 -14.20
CA ALA A 274 -3.21 -4.63 -14.30
C ALA A 274 -2.56 -4.42 -15.69
N LEU A 275 -2.43 -5.47 -16.49
CA LEU A 275 -1.97 -5.41 -17.88
C LEU A 275 -3.07 -5.03 -18.88
N GLN A 276 -4.35 -4.92 -18.47
CA GLN A 276 -5.45 -4.56 -19.36
C GLN A 276 -5.58 -3.03 -19.49
N PRO A 277 -6.15 -2.55 -20.60
CA PRO A 277 -6.30 -1.11 -20.84
C PRO A 277 -7.16 -0.39 -19.79
N ASP A 278 -8.23 -1.02 -19.32
CA ASP A 278 -9.15 -0.48 -18.32
C ASP A 278 -8.49 -0.24 -16.96
N PHE A 279 -7.40 -0.94 -16.67
CA PHE A 279 -6.60 -0.64 -15.47
C PHE A 279 -5.89 0.73 -15.56
N LYS A 280 -5.50 1.16 -16.76
CA LYS A 280 -4.97 2.52 -16.97
C LYS A 280 -6.04 3.58 -16.71
N ASP A 281 -7.27 3.34 -17.14
CA ASP A 281 -8.39 4.26 -16.89
C ASP A 281 -8.72 4.34 -15.38
N TYR A 282 -8.68 3.20 -14.68
CA TYR A 282 -8.79 3.16 -13.23
C TYR A 282 -7.70 3.99 -12.54
N ALA A 283 -6.44 3.85 -12.93
CA ALA A 283 -5.32 4.58 -12.32
C ALA A 283 -5.42 6.10 -12.57
N LYS A 284 -5.83 6.52 -13.78
CA LYS A 284 -6.11 7.92 -14.10
C LYS A 284 -7.25 8.47 -13.25
N GLN A 285 -8.31 7.68 -13.07
CA GLN A 285 -9.45 8.10 -12.26
C GLN A 285 -9.09 8.24 -10.78
N ILE A 286 -8.21 7.37 -10.24
CA ILE A 286 -7.67 7.53 -8.87
C ILE A 286 -7.07 8.93 -8.68
N LYS A 287 -6.20 9.37 -9.60
CA LYS A 287 -5.54 10.68 -9.50
C LYS A 287 -6.53 11.84 -9.65
N LYS A 288 -7.50 11.74 -10.57
CA LYS A 288 -8.57 12.74 -10.71
C LYS A 288 -9.40 12.85 -9.43
N ASN A 289 -9.78 11.73 -8.86
CA ASN A 289 -10.50 11.68 -7.60
C ASN A 289 -9.70 12.30 -6.45
N ALA A 290 -8.41 12.02 -6.36
CA ALA A 290 -7.53 12.61 -5.36
C ALA A 290 -7.40 14.13 -5.53
N LYS A 291 -7.33 14.62 -6.77
CA LYS A 291 -7.32 16.07 -7.06
C LYS A 291 -8.65 16.73 -6.70
N ALA A 292 -9.79 16.10 -6.99
CA ALA A 292 -11.10 16.63 -6.60
C ALA A 292 -11.24 16.74 -5.07
N LEU A 293 -10.74 15.75 -4.32
CA LEU A 293 -10.65 15.83 -2.85
C LEU A 293 -9.72 16.96 -2.40
N GLU A 294 -8.53 17.09 -2.99
CA GLU A 294 -7.58 18.15 -2.68
C GLU A 294 -8.22 19.54 -2.84
N GLU A 295 -8.83 19.79 -3.99
CA GLU A 295 -9.49 21.06 -4.30
C GLU A 295 -10.62 21.37 -3.32
N GLU A 296 -11.42 20.38 -2.98
CA GLU A 296 -12.56 20.59 -2.08
C GLU A 296 -12.10 20.83 -0.64
N PHE A 297 -11.12 20.07 -0.13
CA PHE A 297 -10.56 20.33 1.20
C PHE A 297 -9.87 21.69 1.32
N ARG A 298 -9.25 22.20 0.22
CA ARG A 298 -8.72 23.57 0.20
C ARG A 298 -9.83 24.62 0.31
N LYS A 299 -10.94 24.47 -0.42
CA LYS A 299 -12.12 25.36 -0.30
C LYS A 299 -12.72 25.36 1.10
N LEU A 300 -12.66 24.20 1.77
CA LEU A 300 -13.12 24.04 3.14
C LEU A 300 -12.09 24.48 4.19
N ASP A 301 -11.01 25.17 3.78
CA ASP A 301 -9.95 25.69 4.63
C ASP A 301 -9.26 24.62 5.48
N TYR A 302 -8.92 23.47 4.87
CA TYR A 302 -8.05 22.48 5.48
C TYR A 302 -6.60 22.67 5.06
N LYS A 303 -5.69 22.43 5.99
CA LYS A 303 -4.25 22.45 5.74
C LYS A 303 -3.79 21.10 5.21
N LEU A 304 -3.42 21.06 3.93
CA LEU A 304 -2.88 19.86 3.30
C LEU A 304 -1.38 19.77 3.53
N CYS A 305 -0.92 18.67 4.12
CA CYS A 305 0.50 18.38 4.21
C CYS A 305 1.08 18.17 2.81
N PHE A 306 2.39 18.41 2.67
CA PHE A 306 3.11 18.26 1.40
C PHE A 306 2.53 19.13 0.27
N ASN A 307 1.78 20.19 0.61
CA ASN A 307 1.14 21.10 -0.34
C ASN A 307 0.32 20.38 -1.43
N GLY A 308 -0.47 19.34 -1.06
CA GLY A 308 -1.40 18.63 -1.94
C GLY A 308 -0.94 17.22 -2.33
N THR A 309 -1.39 16.72 -3.49
CA THR A 309 -1.11 15.35 -3.91
C THR A 309 -0.81 15.22 -5.41
N ASP A 310 0.14 14.33 -5.75
CA ASP A 310 0.43 13.87 -7.12
C ASP A 310 -0.03 12.41 -7.32
N ASN A 311 -0.53 11.77 -6.26
CA ASN A 311 -0.89 10.35 -6.27
C ASN A 311 -2.33 10.10 -5.79
N HIS A 312 -2.57 9.05 -5.02
CA HIS A 312 -3.89 8.55 -4.61
C HIS A 312 -4.31 8.97 -3.20
N LEU A 313 -3.43 9.61 -2.42
CA LEU A 313 -3.66 9.89 -1.01
C LEU A 313 -3.48 11.38 -0.67
N LEU A 314 -4.15 11.80 0.39
CA LEU A 314 -3.94 13.08 1.04
C LEU A 314 -3.59 12.84 2.51
N LEU A 315 -2.69 13.67 3.04
CA LEU A 315 -2.44 13.84 4.47
C LEU A 315 -2.91 15.23 4.85
N ILE A 316 -3.83 15.31 5.80
CA ILE A 316 -4.51 16.56 6.18
C ILE A 316 -4.24 16.85 7.65
N ASP A 317 -3.72 18.03 7.96
CA ASP A 317 -3.65 18.58 9.31
C ASP A 317 -5.04 19.11 9.70
N VAL A 318 -5.62 18.56 10.78
CA VAL A 318 -6.95 18.94 11.27
C VAL A 318 -6.91 19.85 12.50
N THR A 319 -5.73 20.33 12.86
CA THR A 319 -5.55 21.17 14.08
C THR A 319 -6.26 22.51 13.98
N ASN A 320 -6.35 23.10 12.77
CA ASN A 320 -7.10 24.34 12.52
C ASN A 320 -8.62 24.18 12.69
N LYS A 321 -9.13 22.94 12.77
CA LYS A 321 -10.53 22.63 13.07
C LYS A 321 -10.75 22.34 14.57
N GLY A 322 -9.73 22.50 15.42
CA GLY A 322 -9.81 22.30 16.87
C GLY A 322 -9.92 20.84 17.31
N VAL A 323 -9.66 19.89 16.43
CA VAL A 323 -9.78 18.43 16.69
C VAL A 323 -8.45 17.70 16.52
N THR A 324 -8.42 16.43 16.91
CA THR A 324 -7.29 15.53 16.68
C THR A 324 -7.65 14.52 15.57
N GLY A 325 -6.67 13.99 14.88
CA GLY A 325 -6.88 12.91 13.91
C GLY A 325 -7.61 11.70 14.51
N LYS A 326 -7.35 11.39 15.80
CA LYS A 326 -8.10 10.34 16.52
C LYS A 326 -9.59 10.66 16.65
N LYS A 327 -9.92 11.91 17.02
CA LYS A 327 -11.33 12.32 17.14
C LYS A 327 -12.02 12.24 15.79
N VAL A 328 -11.37 12.75 14.71
CA VAL A 328 -11.91 12.68 13.35
C VAL A 328 -12.14 11.24 12.90
N GLN A 329 -11.17 10.34 13.07
CA GLN A 329 -11.33 8.93 12.74
C GLN A 329 -12.58 8.34 13.39
N ILE A 330 -12.73 8.48 14.72
CA ILE A 330 -13.87 7.93 15.47
C ILE A 330 -15.20 8.55 14.98
N THR A 331 -15.20 9.84 14.67
CA THR A 331 -16.40 10.55 14.21
C THR A 331 -16.82 10.10 12.81
N CYS A 332 -15.87 10.00 11.90
CA CYS A 332 -16.12 9.52 10.53
C CYS A 332 -16.57 8.05 10.51
N ASP A 333 -16.02 7.19 11.39
CA ASP A 333 -16.47 5.80 11.53
C ASP A 333 -17.96 5.72 11.90
N LYS A 334 -18.49 6.62 12.75
CA LYS A 334 -19.93 6.70 13.07
C LYS A 334 -20.78 7.03 11.84
N ALA A 335 -20.25 7.81 10.92
CA ALA A 335 -20.87 8.17 9.66
C ALA A 335 -20.63 7.16 8.53
N LEU A 336 -20.03 5.99 8.80
CA LEU A 336 -19.60 4.97 7.83
C LEU A 336 -18.58 5.49 6.80
N ILE A 337 -17.75 6.46 7.18
CA ILE A 337 -16.60 6.93 6.38
C ILE A 337 -15.32 6.47 7.07
N THR A 338 -14.68 5.45 6.51
CA THR A 338 -13.48 4.82 7.09
C THR A 338 -12.23 5.53 6.58
N LEU A 339 -11.49 6.18 7.48
CA LEU A 339 -10.19 6.80 7.23
C LEU A 339 -9.27 6.56 8.44
N ASN A 340 -7.98 6.87 8.35
CA ASN A 340 -7.10 6.66 9.49
C ASN A 340 -6.47 7.96 10.03
N LYS A 341 -6.34 8.03 11.36
CA LYS A 341 -5.48 9.01 12.01
C LYS A 341 -4.02 8.81 11.58
N ASN A 342 -3.28 9.89 11.42
CA ASN A 342 -1.88 9.85 10.98
C ASN A 342 -1.06 10.99 11.57
N MET A 343 0.22 10.73 11.86
CA MET A 343 1.17 11.79 12.19
C MET A 343 1.35 12.72 10.98
N ILE A 344 1.54 13.99 11.24
CA ILE A 344 1.99 14.97 10.23
C ILE A 344 3.50 15.23 10.42
N PRO A 345 4.21 15.82 9.43
CA PRO A 345 5.60 16.21 9.61
C PRO A 345 5.81 17.01 10.89
N ASP A 346 6.82 16.62 11.67
CA ASP A 346 7.16 17.21 12.97
C ASP A 346 5.95 17.39 13.94
N ASP A 347 5.04 16.43 13.93
CA ASP A 347 3.80 16.46 14.72
C ASP A 347 4.09 16.67 16.21
N PRO A 348 3.54 17.73 16.85
CA PRO A 348 3.73 17.98 18.27
C PRO A 348 2.98 16.97 19.16
N ARG A 349 2.09 16.15 18.59
CA ARG A 349 1.26 15.18 19.32
C ARG A 349 1.86 13.77 19.24
N LYS A 350 1.39 12.89 20.12
CA LYS A 350 1.81 11.48 20.16
C LYS A 350 1.06 10.65 19.11
N PRO A 351 1.64 9.54 18.60
CA PRO A 351 1.04 8.68 17.56
C PRO A 351 -0.37 8.15 17.90
N MET A 352 -0.70 8.01 19.18
CA MET A 352 -2.04 7.54 19.60
C MET A 352 -3.15 8.58 19.43
N SER A 353 -2.78 9.89 19.35
CA SER A 353 -3.72 11.00 19.13
C SER A 353 -3.05 12.09 18.28
N PRO A 354 -2.69 11.76 17.03
CA PRO A 354 -1.93 12.64 16.14
C PRO A 354 -2.77 13.82 15.64
N SER A 355 -2.08 14.78 15.01
CA SER A 355 -2.68 16.01 14.47
C SER A 355 -3.36 15.82 13.10
N GLY A 356 -3.09 14.72 12.40
CA GLY A 356 -3.55 14.54 11.04
C GLY A 356 -4.47 13.34 10.81
N ILE A 357 -5.08 13.35 9.64
CA ILE A 357 -5.80 12.23 9.04
C ILE A 357 -5.21 11.91 7.66
N ARG A 358 -5.21 10.63 7.30
CA ARG A 358 -4.83 10.16 5.97
C ARG A 358 -6.03 9.52 5.31
N LEU A 359 -6.28 9.90 4.06
CA LEU A 359 -7.36 9.36 3.25
C LEU A 359 -6.92 9.22 1.79
N GLY A 360 -7.63 8.41 1.01
CA GLY A 360 -7.29 8.14 -0.38
C GLY A 360 -8.46 7.59 -1.18
N THR A 361 -8.23 7.41 -2.46
CA THR A 361 -9.29 7.18 -3.45
C THR A 361 -9.32 5.81 -4.12
N PRO A 362 -8.39 4.86 -3.90
CA PRO A 362 -8.36 3.60 -4.65
C PRO A 362 -9.64 2.77 -4.52
N ALA A 363 -10.12 2.54 -3.29
CA ALA A 363 -11.30 1.73 -3.03
C ALA A 363 -12.58 2.34 -3.61
N LEU A 364 -12.77 3.65 -3.46
CA LEU A 364 -13.91 4.38 -4.02
C LEU A 364 -13.88 4.39 -5.55
N THR A 365 -12.68 4.52 -6.15
CA THR A 365 -12.51 4.44 -7.61
C THR A 365 -12.82 3.04 -8.13
N THR A 366 -12.44 1.98 -7.40
CA THR A 366 -12.79 0.60 -7.73
C THR A 366 -14.31 0.38 -7.74
N ARG A 367 -15.04 1.06 -6.84
CA ARG A 367 -16.53 1.06 -6.84
C ARG A 367 -17.16 1.83 -8.01
N GLY A 368 -16.37 2.61 -8.77
CA GLY A 368 -16.87 3.42 -9.89
C GLY A 368 -17.20 4.87 -9.55
N MET A 369 -16.90 5.33 -8.33
CA MET A 369 -17.07 6.72 -7.91
C MET A 369 -16.07 7.65 -8.61
N LYS A 370 -16.49 8.88 -8.91
CA LYS A 370 -15.74 9.89 -9.65
C LYS A 370 -15.68 11.21 -8.86
N GLU A 371 -15.25 12.28 -9.52
CA GLU A 371 -14.93 13.57 -8.93
C GLU A 371 -16.08 14.21 -8.15
N GLU A 372 -17.34 14.05 -8.63
CA GLU A 372 -18.50 14.65 -7.95
C GLU A 372 -18.81 13.94 -6.63
N GLU A 373 -18.66 12.60 -6.59
CA GLU A 373 -18.77 11.85 -5.33
C GLU A 373 -17.67 12.28 -4.36
N MET A 374 -16.45 12.53 -4.84
CA MET A 374 -15.34 12.99 -3.99
C MET A 374 -15.63 14.34 -3.32
N LYS A 375 -16.19 15.30 -4.06
CA LYS A 375 -16.61 16.58 -3.49
C LYS A 375 -17.69 16.41 -2.42
N THR A 376 -18.68 15.57 -2.70
CA THR A 376 -19.74 15.24 -1.74
C THR A 376 -19.17 14.62 -0.46
N ILE A 377 -18.28 13.66 -0.59
CA ILE A 377 -17.63 12.97 0.53
C ILE A 377 -16.76 13.94 1.36
N ALA A 378 -16.00 14.83 0.72
CA ALA A 378 -15.22 15.84 1.42
C ALA A 378 -16.11 16.76 2.28
N ASN A 379 -17.27 17.16 1.75
CA ASN A 379 -18.25 17.96 2.49
C ASN A 379 -18.86 17.17 3.67
N TRP A 380 -19.18 15.89 3.52
CA TRP A 380 -19.64 15.05 4.63
C TRP A 380 -18.58 14.87 5.73
N ILE A 381 -17.30 14.69 5.34
CA ILE A 381 -16.20 14.64 6.31
C ILE A 381 -16.12 15.97 7.08
N ASN A 382 -16.19 17.12 6.39
CA ASN A 382 -16.18 18.42 7.03
C ASN A 382 -17.40 18.61 7.95
N GLU A 383 -18.60 18.22 7.53
CA GLU A 383 -19.82 18.28 8.34
C GLU A 383 -19.70 17.39 9.59
N ALA A 384 -19.17 16.16 9.44
CA ALA A 384 -18.92 15.25 10.55
C ALA A 384 -17.91 15.85 11.54
N ILE A 385 -16.82 16.46 11.06
CA ILE A 385 -15.81 17.12 11.91
C ILE A 385 -16.43 18.31 12.67
N THR A 386 -17.18 19.14 11.97
CA THR A 386 -17.81 20.34 12.57
C THR A 386 -18.85 19.97 13.63
N ASN A 387 -19.57 18.87 13.41
CA ASN A 387 -20.65 18.41 14.30
C ASN A 387 -20.27 17.13 15.07
N HIS A 388 -19.01 16.97 15.42
CA HIS A 388 -18.46 15.74 15.97
C HIS A 388 -19.02 15.27 17.34
N GLU A 389 -19.87 16.09 17.98
CA GLU A 389 -20.60 15.78 19.22
C GLU A 389 -22.11 15.63 19.01
N ASP A 390 -22.61 15.87 17.79
CA ASP A 390 -24.01 15.80 17.42
C ASP A 390 -24.34 14.46 16.78
N GLU A 391 -24.82 13.50 17.58
CA GLU A 391 -25.12 12.14 17.11
C GLU A 391 -26.23 12.12 16.04
N ASP A 392 -27.19 13.02 16.08
CA ASP A 392 -28.28 13.09 15.10
C ASP A 392 -27.76 13.52 13.72
N LYS A 393 -26.86 14.49 13.69
CA LYS A 393 -26.21 14.90 12.44
C LYS A 393 -25.29 13.80 11.88
N LEU A 394 -24.55 13.11 12.74
CA LEU A 394 -23.72 11.99 12.31
C LEU A 394 -24.60 10.85 11.74
N ALA A 395 -25.75 10.58 12.36
CA ALA A 395 -26.71 9.62 11.83
C ALA A 395 -27.29 10.05 10.48
N ALA A 396 -27.58 11.34 10.30
CA ALA A 396 -28.06 11.87 9.01
C ALA A 396 -27.00 11.71 7.89
N ILE A 397 -25.73 11.98 8.18
CA ILE A 397 -24.64 11.74 7.23
C ILE A 397 -24.54 10.24 6.90
N ARG A 398 -24.65 9.37 7.90
CA ARG A 398 -24.65 7.91 7.72
C ARG A 398 -25.70 7.45 6.72
N GLU A 399 -26.94 7.96 6.84
CA GLU A 399 -28.02 7.62 5.90
C GLU A 399 -27.71 8.12 4.47
N GLN A 400 -27.10 9.29 4.33
CA GLN A 400 -26.66 9.79 3.03
C GLN A 400 -25.55 8.91 2.42
N VAL A 401 -24.58 8.45 3.23
CA VAL A 401 -23.54 7.51 2.83
C VAL A 401 -24.15 6.20 2.32
N ILE A 402 -25.10 5.62 3.07
CA ILE A 402 -25.84 4.41 2.66
C ILE A 402 -26.60 4.65 1.35
N GLY A 403 -27.21 5.82 1.19
CA GLY A 403 -27.91 6.21 -0.04
C GLY A 403 -26.98 6.32 -1.25
N LEU A 404 -25.75 6.82 -1.04
CA LEU A 404 -24.74 6.91 -2.09
C LEU A 404 -24.20 5.53 -2.46
N THR A 405 -23.82 4.72 -1.47
CA THR A 405 -23.18 3.42 -1.71
C THR A 405 -24.07 2.44 -2.45
N LYS A 406 -25.41 2.51 -2.26
CA LYS A 406 -26.38 1.73 -3.03
C LYS A 406 -26.33 1.97 -4.55
N LYS A 407 -25.84 3.13 -4.99
CA LYS A 407 -25.66 3.45 -6.41
C LYS A 407 -24.40 2.84 -7.00
N PHE A 408 -23.50 2.37 -6.14
CA PHE A 408 -22.20 1.81 -6.49
C PHE A 408 -21.99 0.46 -5.76
N PRO A 409 -22.78 -0.57 -6.07
CA PRO A 409 -22.68 -1.86 -5.39
C PRO A 409 -21.32 -2.50 -5.60
N LEU A 410 -20.84 -3.20 -4.56
CA LEU A 410 -19.60 -3.96 -4.60
C LEU A 410 -19.87 -5.43 -4.87
N TYR A 411 -19.86 -6.35 -4.78
CA TYR A 411 -20.06 -7.80 -4.89
C TYR A 411 -21.56 -8.23 -4.88
N PRO A 412 -22.38 -7.76 -5.81
CA PRO A 412 -23.79 -8.17 -5.83
C PRO A 412 -23.96 -9.69 -5.98
N GLU A 413 -22.93 -10.40 -6.46
CA GLU A 413 -22.89 -11.85 -6.59
C GLU A 413 -22.63 -12.58 -5.26
N LEU A 414 -22.16 -11.87 -4.22
CA LEU A 414 -21.87 -12.42 -2.89
C LEU A 414 -22.94 -12.05 -1.84
N ALA A 415 -23.90 -11.18 -2.21
CA ALA A 415 -24.95 -10.66 -1.36
C ALA A 415 -26.05 -11.70 -1.04
#